data_324752fc63e17e91a5a64405f21aad22
#
_entry.id   324752fc63e17e91a5a64405f21aad22
#
_cell.length_a   1.000
_cell.length_b   1.000
_cell.length_c   1.000
_cell.angle_alpha   90.00
_cell.angle_beta   90.00
_cell.angle_gamma   90.00
#
_symmetry.space_group_name_H-M   'P 1'
#
loop_
_entity.id
_entity.type
_entity.pdbx_description
1 polymer ?
#
loop_
_entity_poly.entity_id
_entity_poly.type
_entity_poly.pdbx_seq_one_letter_code
_entity_poly.pdbx_strand_id
1 'polypeptide(L)'
;MSRHHDMLDRKRGRKTTAASGADVRARLREIVGAENVLVDPERVEPYAGDALKEKFPPEAVVLPASAEEVSQILRLANERLFPVTARGGGVGYTGGAVPVDGGVVVGTDRMNRIREISADDLYVVTEPGVTTYALQQAVEQYGLFYPPDP
;
A
#
# COMPACT_ATOMS: atom_id res chain seq x y z
N MET A 1 -1.78 -36.91 8.67
CA MET A 1 -2.47 -35.63 8.59
C MET A 1 -2.09 -34.70 9.76
N SER A 2 -0.80 -34.51 10.10
CA SER A 2 -0.43 -33.74 11.32
C SER A 2 0.79 -32.84 11.18
N ARG A 3 1.34 -32.62 9.97
CA ARG A 3 2.52 -31.75 9.78
C ARG A 3 2.22 -30.33 9.26
N HIS A 4 1.00 -30.08 8.80
CA HIS A 4 0.63 -28.78 8.24
C HIS A 4 0.16 -27.78 9.33
N HIS A 5 -0.33 -28.28 10.46
CA HIS A 5 -0.81 -27.44 11.57
C HIS A 5 0.33 -26.87 12.42
N ASP A 6 1.46 -27.56 12.50
CA ASP A 6 2.63 -27.19 13.32
C ASP A 6 3.47 -26.05 12.70
N MET A 7 3.32 -25.80 11.40
CA MET A 7 4.05 -24.74 10.69
C MET A 7 3.41 -23.35 10.84
N LEU A 8 2.11 -23.29 11.10
CA LEU A 8 1.37 -22.03 11.31
C LEU A 8 1.54 -21.49 12.73
N ASP A 9 1.77 -22.37 13.73
CA ASP A 9 1.93 -21.96 15.14
C ASP A 9 3.32 -21.36 15.44
N ARG A 10 4.35 -21.67 14.65
CA ARG A 10 5.71 -21.13 14.83
C ARG A 10 5.87 -19.67 14.42
N LYS A 11 4.93 -19.09 13.66
CA LYS A 11 4.98 -17.69 13.21
C LYS A 11 4.35 -16.67 14.17
N ARG A 12 3.62 -17.12 15.19
CA ARG A 12 2.95 -16.23 16.18
C ARG A 12 3.85 -15.63 17.27
N GLY A 13 5.16 -15.87 17.23
CA GLY A 13 6.08 -15.57 18.34
C GLY A 13 6.99 -14.34 18.20
N ARG A 14 6.84 -13.47 17.19
CA ARG A 14 7.62 -12.23 17.12
C ARG A 14 6.83 -11.04 17.68
N LYS A 15 6.79 -10.93 19.01
CA LYS A 15 6.43 -9.68 19.69
C LYS A 15 7.51 -8.64 19.37
N THR A 16 7.24 -7.72 18.44
CA THR A 16 7.92 -6.44 18.38
C THR A 16 7.66 -5.73 19.72
N THR A 17 8.70 -5.40 20.47
CA THR A 17 8.55 -4.67 21.74
C THR A 17 7.90 -3.30 21.46
N ALA A 18 6.99 -2.84 22.30
CA ALA A 18 6.24 -1.59 22.14
C ALA A 18 7.15 -0.35 21.90
N ALA A 19 8.38 -0.36 22.40
CA ALA A 19 9.39 0.67 22.15
C ALA A 19 9.86 0.72 20.68
N SER A 20 9.92 -0.43 19.99
CA SER A 20 10.31 -0.49 18.58
C SER A 20 9.22 0.07 17.65
N GLY A 21 7.94 -0.10 17.99
CA GLY A 21 6.83 0.43 17.18
C GLY A 21 6.72 1.95 17.22
N ALA A 22 7.01 2.59 18.34
CA ALA A 22 7.02 4.06 18.46
C ALA A 22 8.19 4.68 17.67
N ASP A 23 9.37 4.06 17.70
CA ASP A 23 10.55 4.48 16.95
C ASP A 23 10.31 4.32 15.43
N VAL A 24 9.74 3.19 14.99
CA VAL A 24 9.37 2.97 13.58
C VAL A 24 8.41 4.05 13.09
N ARG A 25 7.35 4.35 13.85
CA ARG A 25 6.39 5.41 13.48
C ARG A 25 7.03 6.80 13.43
N ALA A 26 7.96 7.11 14.33
CA ALA A 26 8.70 8.38 14.28
C ALA A 26 9.52 8.50 12.99
N ARG A 27 10.26 7.44 12.64
CA ARG A 27 11.06 7.40 11.40
C ARG A 27 10.19 7.46 10.13
N LEU A 28 9.04 6.79 10.13
CA LEU A 28 8.08 6.89 9.00
C LEU A 28 7.57 8.33 8.82
N ARG A 29 7.29 9.04 9.91
CA ARG A 29 6.89 10.46 9.87
C ARG A 29 7.98 11.39 9.34
N GLU A 30 9.24 11.09 9.61
CA GLU A 30 10.37 11.83 9.04
C GLU A 30 10.49 11.63 7.53
N ILE A 31 10.11 10.45 7.01
CA ILE A 31 10.18 10.13 5.58
C ILE A 31 9.06 10.79 4.80
N VAL A 32 7.81 10.62 5.23
CA VAL A 32 6.63 11.01 4.42
C VAL A 32 5.86 12.23 4.95
N GLY A 33 6.25 12.78 6.11
CA GLY A 33 5.48 13.79 6.85
C GLY A 33 4.48 13.16 7.83
N ALA A 34 4.25 13.81 8.95
CA ALA A 34 3.44 13.28 10.05
C ALA A 34 1.96 13.02 9.64
N GLU A 35 1.41 13.87 8.80
CA GLU A 35 0.04 13.81 8.28
C GLU A 35 -0.19 12.61 7.35
N ASN A 36 0.88 12.05 6.78
CA ASN A 36 0.88 10.92 5.84
C ASN A 36 1.20 9.57 6.51
N VAL A 37 1.26 9.54 7.84
CA VAL A 37 1.35 8.32 8.66
C VAL A 37 0.07 8.17 9.46
N LEU A 38 -0.80 7.26 9.00
CA LEU A 38 -2.09 7.01 9.63
C LEU A 38 -1.93 5.92 10.69
N VAL A 39 -2.38 6.18 11.91
CA VAL A 39 -2.36 5.23 13.04
C VAL A 39 -3.70 5.18 13.77
N ASP A 40 -4.60 6.11 13.47
CA ASP A 40 -5.93 6.16 14.03
C ASP A 40 -6.75 4.98 13.47
N PRO A 41 -7.44 4.19 14.31
CA PRO A 41 -8.24 3.05 13.87
C PRO A 41 -9.24 3.37 12.75
N GLU A 42 -9.91 4.51 12.80
CA GLU A 42 -10.88 4.92 11.77
C GLU A 42 -10.20 5.23 10.44
N ARG A 43 -8.96 5.76 10.47
CA ARG A 43 -8.19 6.09 9.27
C ARG A 43 -7.47 4.90 8.65
N VAL A 44 -7.12 3.88 9.43
CA VAL A 44 -6.46 2.67 8.93
C VAL A 44 -7.44 1.60 8.46
N GLU A 45 -8.68 1.65 8.95
CA GLU A 45 -9.71 0.67 8.62
C GLU A 45 -9.94 0.47 7.11
N PRO A 46 -9.98 1.52 6.26
CA PRO A 46 -10.12 1.35 4.81
C PRO A 46 -8.98 0.58 4.15
N TYR A 47 -7.83 0.48 4.81
CA TYR A 47 -6.64 -0.21 4.32
C TYR A 47 -6.50 -1.64 4.89
N ALA A 48 -7.43 -2.08 5.73
CA ALA A 48 -7.35 -3.37 6.42
C ALA A 48 -7.73 -4.57 5.55
N GLY A 49 -8.40 -4.36 4.44
CA GLY A 49 -8.93 -5.44 3.60
C GLY A 49 -8.99 -5.10 2.12
N ASP A 50 -9.46 -6.04 1.34
CA ASP A 50 -9.76 -5.91 -0.09
C ASP A 50 -11.23 -6.23 -0.40
N ALA A 51 -11.56 -6.55 -1.65
CA ALA A 51 -12.92 -6.88 -2.06
C ALA A 51 -13.48 -8.17 -1.44
N LEU A 52 -12.65 -9.05 -0.86
CA LEU A 52 -13.07 -10.27 -0.15
C LEU A 52 -13.66 -10.00 1.25
N LYS A 53 -13.59 -8.76 1.74
CA LYS A 53 -14.15 -8.30 3.02
C LYS A 53 -13.51 -8.86 4.29
N GLU A 54 -12.49 -9.70 4.19
CA GLU A 54 -11.68 -10.07 5.36
C GLU A 54 -10.81 -8.89 5.76
N LYS A 55 -10.78 -8.57 7.06
CA LYS A 55 -10.09 -7.39 7.58
C LYS A 55 -8.99 -7.77 8.55
N PHE A 56 -7.79 -7.29 8.26
CA PHE A 56 -6.61 -7.40 9.09
C PHE A 56 -6.04 -6.00 9.31
N PRO A 57 -6.34 -5.33 10.44
CA PRO A 57 -5.89 -3.97 10.69
C PRO A 57 -4.35 -3.86 10.70
N PRO A 58 -3.75 -2.98 9.88
CA PRO A 58 -2.31 -2.72 9.96
C PRO A 58 -1.97 -1.90 11.22
N GLU A 59 -0.70 -1.95 11.63
CA GLU A 59 -0.18 -1.10 12.72
C GLU A 59 -0.07 0.37 12.33
N ALA A 60 0.14 0.63 11.04
CA ALA A 60 0.14 1.95 10.44
C ALA A 60 -0.09 1.86 8.93
N VAL A 61 -0.57 2.96 8.35
CA VAL A 61 -0.58 3.18 6.89
C VAL A 61 0.33 4.37 6.60
N VAL A 62 1.18 4.24 5.59
CA VAL A 62 2.02 5.33 5.10
C VAL A 62 1.69 5.65 3.66
N LEU A 63 1.63 6.94 3.35
CA LEU A 63 1.26 7.44 2.04
C LEU A 63 2.45 8.20 1.42
N PRO A 64 3.40 7.49 0.77
CA PRO A 64 4.51 8.14 0.08
C PRO A 64 4.04 8.91 -1.16
N ALA A 65 4.78 9.99 -1.50
CA ALA A 65 4.56 10.80 -2.70
C ALA A 65 5.56 10.49 -3.82
N SER A 66 6.59 9.67 -3.54
CA SER A 66 7.66 9.39 -4.51
C SER A 66 8.26 8.00 -4.34
N ALA A 67 8.97 7.54 -5.38
CA ALA A 67 9.72 6.28 -5.34
C ALA A 67 10.86 6.33 -4.31
N GLU A 68 11.44 7.50 -4.05
CA GLU A 68 12.49 7.73 -3.06
C GLU A 68 11.96 7.48 -1.65
N GLU A 69 10.76 8.00 -1.34
CA GLU A 69 10.10 7.77 -0.05
C GLU A 69 9.76 6.28 0.12
N VAL A 70 9.25 5.61 -0.91
CA VAL A 70 9.02 4.16 -0.91
C VAL A 70 10.32 3.40 -0.62
N SER A 71 11.43 3.76 -1.29
CA SER A 71 12.74 3.15 -1.05
C SER A 71 13.20 3.30 0.40
N GLN A 72 13.03 4.49 1.00
CA GLN A 72 13.39 4.73 2.39
C GLN A 72 12.52 3.91 3.36
N ILE A 73 11.22 3.79 3.11
CA ILE A 73 10.31 2.95 3.90
C ILE A 73 10.74 1.49 3.84
N LEU A 74 11.05 0.96 2.65
CA LEU A 74 11.48 -0.43 2.49
C LEU A 74 12.84 -0.72 3.13
N ARG A 75 13.79 0.23 3.11
CA ARG A 75 15.06 0.12 3.85
C ARG A 75 14.80 0.05 5.35
N LEU A 76 13.97 0.95 5.87
CA LEU A 76 13.58 0.93 7.29
C LEU A 76 12.91 -0.39 7.67
N ALA A 77 12.03 -0.92 6.80
CA ALA A 77 11.37 -2.20 7.03
C ALA A 77 12.37 -3.36 7.11
N ASN A 78 13.38 -3.38 6.25
CA ASN A 78 14.46 -4.37 6.29
C ASN A 78 15.34 -4.24 7.54
N GLU A 79 15.65 -3.02 7.97
CA GLU A 79 16.45 -2.76 9.18
C GLU A 79 15.72 -3.15 10.46
N ARG A 80 14.42 -2.87 10.52
CA ARG A 80 13.59 -3.07 11.73
C ARG A 80 12.75 -4.35 11.68
N LEU A 81 12.77 -5.08 10.57
CA LEU A 81 12.12 -6.38 10.34
C LEU A 81 10.60 -6.35 10.59
N PHE A 82 9.92 -5.34 10.07
CA PHE A 82 8.44 -5.30 10.08
C PHE A 82 7.86 -5.64 8.70
N PRO A 83 6.66 -6.26 8.66
CA PRO A 83 5.98 -6.57 7.40
C PRO A 83 5.53 -5.30 6.67
N VAL A 84 5.59 -5.34 5.33
CA VAL A 84 5.08 -4.27 4.46
C VAL A 84 4.10 -4.86 3.46
N THR A 85 2.92 -4.25 3.34
CA THR A 85 1.93 -4.58 2.33
C THR A 85 1.73 -3.38 1.41
N ALA A 86 1.97 -3.55 0.11
CA ALA A 86 1.69 -2.52 -0.89
C ALA A 86 0.18 -2.49 -1.22
N ARG A 87 -0.38 -1.28 -1.38
CA ARG A 87 -1.80 -1.11 -1.69
C ARG A 87 -2.02 0.03 -2.70
N GLY A 88 -2.66 -0.30 -3.82
CA GLY A 88 -3.31 0.66 -4.72
C GLY A 88 -4.75 0.92 -4.29
N GLY A 89 -5.73 0.77 -5.18
CA GLY A 89 -7.15 0.94 -4.87
C GLY A 89 -7.75 -0.11 -3.91
N GLY A 90 -7.07 -1.22 -3.67
CA GLY A 90 -7.55 -2.29 -2.78
C GLY A 90 -8.75 -3.07 -3.30
N VAL A 91 -8.98 -3.06 -4.61
CA VAL A 91 -10.11 -3.72 -5.28
C VAL A 91 -9.81 -5.17 -5.71
N GLY A 92 -8.66 -5.71 -5.35
CA GLY A 92 -8.26 -7.09 -5.68
C GLY A 92 -9.09 -8.14 -4.95
N TYR A 93 -9.06 -9.38 -5.48
CA TYR A 93 -9.78 -10.54 -4.93
C TYR A 93 -8.84 -11.64 -4.44
N THR A 94 -7.54 -11.36 -4.31
CA THR A 94 -6.52 -12.38 -4.01
C THR A 94 -5.79 -12.18 -2.69
N GLY A 95 -6.19 -11.18 -1.92
CA GLY A 95 -5.56 -10.86 -0.63
C GLY A 95 -4.20 -10.16 -0.74
N GLY A 96 -3.74 -9.79 -1.96
CA GLY A 96 -2.43 -9.17 -2.14
C GLY A 96 -2.26 -7.79 -1.49
N ALA A 97 -3.37 -7.08 -1.23
CA ALA A 97 -3.39 -5.79 -0.56
C ALA A 97 -3.80 -5.88 0.92
N VAL A 98 -3.94 -7.11 1.46
CA VAL A 98 -4.40 -7.35 2.84
C VAL A 98 -3.22 -7.60 3.76
N PRO A 99 -3.02 -6.81 4.84
CA PRO A 99 -1.90 -6.92 5.75
C PRO A 99 -2.08 -8.05 6.77
N VAL A 100 -2.14 -9.31 6.30
CA VAL A 100 -2.42 -10.50 7.13
C VAL A 100 -1.43 -10.72 8.27
N ASP A 101 -0.20 -10.25 8.12
CA ASP A 101 0.84 -10.31 9.15
C ASP A 101 0.94 -8.98 9.96
N GLY A 102 -0.04 -8.07 9.82
CA GLY A 102 0.00 -6.73 10.42
C GLY A 102 1.03 -5.82 9.75
N GLY A 103 1.80 -5.08 10.57
CA GLY A 103 2.87 -4.20 10.09
C GLY A 103 2.36 -2.93 9.40
N VAL A 104 3.02 -2.52 8.32
CA VAL A 104 2.78 -1.24 7.66
C VAL A 104 2.20 -1.44 6.25
N VAL A 105 1.07 -0.78 5.96
CA VAL A 105 0.57 -0.65 4.59
C VAL A 105 1.20 0.57 3.93
N VAL A 106 1.73 0.39 2.73
CA VAL A 106 2.21 1.47 1.85
C VAL A 106 1.14 1.73 0.81
N GLY A 107 0.36 2.80 1.01
CA GLY A 107 -0.68 3.26 0.09
C GLY A 107 -0.12 4.17 -1.00
N THR A 108 -0.54 3.96 -2.25
CA THR A 108 -0.03 4.76 -3.39
C THR A 108 -0.85 6.01 -3.67
N ASP A 109 -1.78 6.37 -2.79
CA ASP A 109 -2.79 7.43 -2.96
C ASP A 109 -2.21 8.79 -3.41
N ARG A 110 -0.99 9.13 -2.94
CA ARG A 110 -0.30 10.38 -3.27
C ARG A 110 0.56 10.29 -4.54
N MET A 111 0.79 9.09 -5.06
CA MET A 111 1.53 8.85 -6.31
C MET A 111 0.52 8.75 -7.47
N ASN A 112 -0.17 9.83 -7.79
CA ASN A 112 -1.35 9.84 -8.66
C ASN A 112 -1.20 10.74 -9.90
N ARG A 113 0.00 10.96 -10.38
CA ARG A 113 0.27 11.74 -11.58
C ARG A 113 0.20 10.90 -12.85
N ILE A 114 -0.47 11.40 -13.88
CA ILE A 114 -0.32 10.94 -15.25
C ILE A 114 0.90 11.67 -15.81
N ARG A 115 1.96 10.93 -16.15
CA ARG A 115 3.26 11.49 -16.54
C ARG A 115 3.34 11.78 -18.03
N GLU A 116 2.71 10.92 -18.84
CA GLU A 116 2.76 11.01 -20.30
C GLU A 116 1.55 10.35 -20.91
N ILE A 117 1.03 10.93 -21.99
CA ILE A 117 0.02 10.33 -22.88
C ILE A 117 0.53 10.47 -24.29
N SER A 118 0.80 9.35 -24.98
CA SER A 118 1.13 9.32 -26.42
C SER A 118 -0.10 8.86 -27.19
N ALA A 119 -0.73 9.79 -27.92
CA ALA A 119 -1.87 9.47 -28.77
C ALA A 119 -1.44 8.70 -30.04
N ASP A 120 -0.24 8.96 -30.55
CA ASP A 120 0.28 8.32 -31.74
C ASP A 120 0.69 6.87 -31.49
N ASP A 121 1.32 6.60 -30.32
CA ASP A 121 1.81 5.27 -29.96
C ASP A 121 0.84 4.49 -29.05
N LEU A 122 -0.30 5.09 -28.69
CA LEU A 122 -1.38 4.49 -27.88
C LEU A 122 -0.92 3.96 -26.52
N TYR A 123 -0.04 4.69 -25.82
CA TYR A 123 0.34 4.37 -24.45
C TYR A 123 0.16 5.54 -23.50
N VAL A 124 0.12 5.22 -22.22
CA VAL A 124 0.13 6.18 -21.11
C VAL A 124 1.11 5.74 -20.04
N VAL A 125 1.84 6.69 -19.45
CA VAL A 125 2.72 6.46 -18.30
C VAL A 125 2.11 7.12 -17.08
N THR A 126 1.79 6.31 -16.07
CA THR A 126 1.15 6.78 -14.83
C THR A 126 1.93 6.38 -13.60
N GLU A 127 1.71 7.11 -12.50
CA GLU A 127 2.06 6.64 -11.16
C GLU A 127 1.01 5.62 -10.67
N PRO A 128 1.37 4.74 -9.70
CA PRO A 128 0.55 3.60 -9.31
C PRO A 128 -0.74 3.95 -8.55
N GLY A 129 -0.92 5.19 -8.12
CA GLY A 129 -2.13 5.68 -7.45
C GLY A 129 -3.14 6.36 -8.38
N VAL A 130 -2.86 6.41 -9.70
CA VAL A 130 -3.84 6.92 -10.67
C VAL A 130 -5.01 5.94 -10.75
N THR A 131 -6.22 6.45 -10.53
CA THR A 131 -7.44 5.63 -10.64
C THR A 131 -7.80 5.39 -12.11
N THR A 132 -8.47 4.26 -12.39
CA THR A 132 -9.01 3.95 -13.73
C THR A 132 -9.86 5.10 -14.26
N TYR A 133 -10.74 5.65 -13.42
CA TYR A 133 -11.58 6.78 -13.79
C TYR A 133 -10.77 8.03 -14.21
N ALA A 134 -9.76 8.41 -13.43
CA ALA A 134 -8.91 9.56 -13.76
C ALA A 134 -8.15 9.34 -15.07
N LEU A 135 -7.69 8.11 -15.31
CA LEU A 135 -7.03 7.74 -16.56
C LEU A 135 -7.99 7.83 -17.76
N GLN A 136 -9.20 7.28 -17.65
CA GLN A 136 -10.24 7.36 -18.70
C GLN A 136 -10.54 8.80 -19.06
N GLN A 137 -10.81 9.67 -18.06
CA GLN A 137 -11.06 11.09 -18.29
C GLN A 137 -9.88 11.82 -18.98
N ALA A 138 -8.66 11.44 -18.63
CA ALA A 138 -7.47 12.07 -19.22
C ALA A 138 -7.28 11.67 -20.70
N VAL A 139 -7.46 10.41 -21.06
CA VAL A 139 -7.24 9.95 -22.42
C VAL A 139 -8.39 10.35 -23.39
N GLU A 140 -9.61 10.55 -22.90
CA GLU A 140 -10.76 11.06 -23.67
C GLU A 140 -10.46 12.42 -24.31
N GLN A 141 -9.66 13.27 -23.64
CA GLN A 141 -9.25 14.58 -24.19
C GLN A 141 -8.40 14.48 -25.46
N TYR A 142 -7.81 13.31 -25.70
CA TYR A 142 -7.02 12.97 -26.89
C TYR A 142 -7.81 12.14 -27.90
N GLY A 143 -9.13 11.97 -27.72
CA GLY A 143 -9.98 11.12 -28.55
C GLY A 143 -9.69 9.62 -28.40
N LEU A 144 -9.05 9.22 -27.29
CA LEU A 144 -8.71 7.84 -26.96
C LEU A 144 -9.69 7.26 -25.96
N PHE A 145 -9.73 5.92 -25.88
CA PHE A 145 -10.54 5.17 -24.92
C PHE A 145 -9.68 4.16 -24.17
N TYR A 146 -9.81 4.13 -22.85
CA TYR A 146 -9.17 3.13 -22.00
C TYR A 146 -10.23 2.10 -21.53
N PRO A 147 -10.26 0.89 -22.15
CA PRO A 147 -11.35 -0.05 -21.96
C PRO A 147 -11.42 -0.77 -20.60
N PRO A 148 -10.31 -0.99 -19.83
CA PRO A 148 -10.40 -1.70 -18.56
C PRO A 148 -11.28 -0.97 -17.54
N ASP A 149 -12.17 -1.74 -16.92
CA ASP A 149 -13.01 -1.35 -15.79
C ASP A 149 -12.98 -2.52 -14.79
N PRO A 150 -11.99 -2.52 -13.85
CA PRO A 150 -11.78 -3.62 -12.92
C PRO A 150 -12.79 -3.68 -11.79
#